data_c889e53b7ebe986e1d859b6eeb5e4f5e
#
_entry.id   c889e53b7ebe986e1d859b6eeb5e4f5e
#
_cell.length_a   1.000
_cell.length_b   1.000
_cell.length_c   1.000
_cell.angle_alpha   90.00
_cell.angle_beta   90.00
_cell.angle_gamma   90.00
#
_symmetry.space_group_name_H-M   'P 1'
#
loop_
_entity.id
_entity.type
_entity.pdbx_description
1 polymer ?
#
loop_
_entity_poly.entity_id
_entity_poly.type
_entity_poly.pdbx_seq_one_letter_code
_entity_poly.pdbx_strand_id
1 'polypeptide(L)'
;MALPGLVLVHGGAHAGDCWDLTVHEIHRLEPDLDVLAVDMPGRRGKAGDLRTVTIADWVDSVVADIEAAGLDDVVIVAHSLGGVSVPGVVTKLGSSRVREMVFASAFIPPDGTAVVDTLTGVFRSFARYGARTGKVGELPRSIARLVFLNGVARRPREFMLSRLCAESPRVATESVSHRDMPDDVPRTWILTLRDRAVSGKSQRRSITAIGGCQTVIPMDTCHDMMVSEPELLAEILVERCRSHA
;
A
#
# COMPACT_ATOMS: atom_id res chain seq x y z
N MET A 1 7.18 -12.11 24.02
CA MET A 1 6.14 -11.08 24.04
C MET A 1 5.15 -11.36 22.93
N ALA A 2 3.94 -10.81 22.96
CA ALA A 2 3.02 -10.94 21.82
C ALA A 2 3.61 -10.22 20.60
N LEU A 3 3.33 -10.73 19.40
CA LEU A 3 3.71 -10.06 18.14
C LEU A 3 2.87 -8.78 17.96
N PRO A 4 3.42 -7.72 17.35
CA PRO A 4 2.60 -6.59 16.93
C PRO A 4 1.61 -7.03 15.83
N GLY A 5 0.42 -6.45 15.82
CA GLY A 5 -0.55 -6.69 14.76
C GLY A 5 -0.04 -6.22 13.39
N LEU A 6 -0.40 -6.92 12.34
CA LEU A 6 0.01 -6.61 10.97
C LEU A 6 -1.12 -5.91 10.22
N VAL A 7 -0.92 -4.65 9.86
CA VAL A 7 -1.91 -3.83 9.14
C VAL A 7 -1.51 -3.74 7.66
N LEU A 8 -2.39 -4.19 6.76
CA LEU A 8 -2.15 -4.26 5.33
C LEU A 8 -2.97 -3.19 4.59
N VAL A 9 -2.29 -2.17 4.08
CA VAL A 9 -2.88 -1.03 3.37
C VAL A 9 -2.71 -1.23 1.86
N HIS A 10 -3.82 -1.37 1.14
CA HIS A 10 -3.82 -1.64 -0.30
C HIS A 10 -3.45 -0.42 -1.15
N GLY A 11 -3.06 -0.67 -2.41
CA GLY A 11 -2.77 0.35 -3.42
C GLY A 11 -3.99 0.83 -4.20
N GLY A 12 -3.72 1.67 -5.21
CA GLY A 12 -4.74 2.15 -6.15
C GLY A 12 -5.40 1.02 -6.93
N ALA A 13 -6.68 1.18 -7.23
CA ALA A 13 -7.52 0.19 -7.91
C ALA A 13 -7.70 -1.15 -7.17
N HIS A 14 -7.30 -1.24 -5.91
CA HIS A 14 -7.43 -2.42 -5.04
C HIS A 14 -8.34 -2.15 -3.83
N ALA A 15 -8.61 -3.20 -3.07
CA ALA A 15 -9.28 -3.22 -1.78
C ALA A 15 -8.56 -4.21 -0.86
N GLY A 16 -8.97 -4.33 0.40
CA GLY A 16 -8.35 -5.22 1.38
C GLY A 16 -8.26 -6.68 0.93
N ASP A 17 -9.25 -7.13 0.14
CA ASP A 17 -9.30 -8.50 -0.41
C ASP A 17 -8.18 -8.82 -1.43
N CYS A 18 -7.37 -7.86 -1.84
CA CYS A 18 -6.18 -8.12 -2.65
C CYS A 18 -5.10 -8.89 -1.89
N TRP A 19 -5.13 -8.86 -0.57
CA TRP A 19 -4.19 -9.52 0.33
C TRP A 19 -4.56 -10.97 0.68
N ASP A 20 -5.77 -11.47 0.30
CA ASP A 20 -6.29 -12.77 0.76
C ASP A 20 -5.30 -13.93 0.62
N LEU A 21 -4.55 -13.99 -0.51
CA LEU A 21 -3.58 -15.06 -0.73
C LEU A 21 -2.40 -14.95 0.24
N THR A 22 -1.89 -13.74 0.47
CA THR A 22 -0.80 -13.48 1.42
C THR A 22 -1.27 -13.69 2.86
N VAL A 23 -2.48 -13.25 3.22
CA VAL A 23 -3.06 -13.46 4.57
C VAL A 23 -3.21 -14.94 4.86
N HIS A 24 -3.64 -15.74 3.88
CA HIS A 24 -3.69 -17.18 4.00
C HIS A 24 -2.32 -17.78 4.37
N GLU A 25 -1.27 -17.36 3.68
CA GLU A 25 0.10 -17.83 3.94
C GLU A 25 0.65 -17.32 5.28
N ILE A 26 0.34 -16.07 5.66
CA ILE A 26 0.70 -15.54 6.99
C ILE A 26 0.12 -16.42 8.10
N HIS A 27 -1.19 -16.73 8.06
CA HIS A 27 -1.82 -17.57 9.08
C HIS A 27 -1.34 -19.02 9.04
N ARG A 28 -0.79 -19.49 7.91
CA ARG A 28 -0.12 -20.80 7.85
C ARG A 28 1.23 -20.79 8.59
N LEU A 29 1.96 -19.66 8.57
CA LEU A 29 3.26 -19.48 9.22
C LEU A 29 3.16 -19.07 10.69
N GLU A 30 2.16 -18.25 11.01
CA GLU A 30 1.92 -17.64 12.32
C GLU A 30 0.40 -17.56 12.55
N PRO A 31 -0.23 -18.66 13.01
CA PRO A 31 -1.68 -18.76 13.13
C PRO A 31 -2.32 -17.72 14.08
N ASP A 32 -1.57 -17.28 15.08
CA ASP A 32 -2.04 -16.37 16.13
C ASP A 32 -1.70 -14.90 15.85
N LEU A 33 -1.10 -14.58 14.69
CA LEU A 33 -0.82 -13.20 14.31
C LEU A 33 -2.11 -12.47 13.91
N ASP A 34 -2.41 -11.39 14.60
CA ASP A 34 -3.51 -10.50 14.22
C ASP A 34 -3.19 -9.77 12.90
N VAL A 35 -3.99 -10.01 11.86
CA VAL A 35 -3.82 -9.41 10.53
C VAL A 35 -5.05 -8.61 10.17
N LEU A 36 -4.87 -7.32 9.90
CA LEU A 36 -5.91 -6.38 9.50
C LEU A 36 -5.65 -5.89 8.06
N ALA A 37 -6.34 -6.47 7.07
CA ALA A 37 -6.36 -5.94 5.71
C ALA A 37 -7.46 -4.88 5.60
N VAL A 38 -7.08 -3.60 5.56
CA VAL A 38 -8.01 -2.49 5.57
C VAL A 38 -8.64 -2.24 4.21
N ASP A 39 -9.91 -1.81 4.18
CA ASP A 39 -10.52 -1.18 3.02
C ASP A 39 -10.44 0.35 3.16
N MET A 40 -10.02 1.03 2.10
CA MET A 40 -10.10 2.49 2.05
C MET A 40 -11.55 2.95 1.82
N PRO A 41 -11.93 4.17 2.24
CA PRO A 41 -13.27 4.70 2.01
C PRO A 41 -13.72 4.58 0.55
N GLY A 42 -14.95 4.11 0.33
CA GLY A 42 -15.52 3.83 -0.99
C GLY A 42 -15.15 2.46 -1.60
N ARG A 43 -14.50 1.57 -0.84
CA ARG A 43 -14.15 0.20 -1.26
C ARG A 43 -15.02 -0.82 -0.53
N ARG A 44 -15.42 -1.90 -1.24
CA ARG A 44 -16.10 -3.10 -0.68
C ARG A 44 -17.21 -2.80 0.34
N GLY A 45 -17.97 -1.74 0.13
CA GLY A 45 -19.06 -1.36 1.03
C GLY A 45 -18.65 -0.46 2.19
N LYS A 46 -17.36 -0.15 2.37
CA LYS A 46 -16.93 0.89 3.32
C LYS A 46 -17.42 2.26 2.85
N ALA A 47 -18.04 3.02 3.76
CA ALA A 47 -18.60 4.33 3.44
C ALA A 47 -17.53 5.28 2.85
N GLY A 48 -17.92 6.08 1.86
CA GLY A 48 -17.06 7.08 1.23
C GLY A 48 -17.45 7.36 -0.22
N ASP A 49 -17.29 8.61 -0.65
CA ASP A 49 -17.48 8.99 -2.06
C ASP A 49 -16.10 9.19 -2.71
N LEU A 50 -15.77 8.32 -3.66
CA LEU A 50 -14.49 8.36 -4.39
C LEU A 50 -14.22 9.69 -5.11
N ARG A 51 -15.25 10.52 -5.34
CA ARG A 51 -15.09 11.83 -5.98
C ARG A 51 -14.53 12.88 -5.02
N THR A 52 -14.75 12.71 -3.72
CA THR A 52 -14.43 13.72 -2.70
C THR A 52 -13.43 13.25 -1.66
N VAL A 53 -13.22 11.93 -1.52
CA VAL A 53 -12.31 11.34 -0.53
C VAL A 53 -10.89 11.90 -0.67
N THR A 54 -10.28 12.22 0.45
CA THR A 54 -8.95 12.83 0.58
C THR A 54 -7.93 11.85 1.14
N ILE A 55 -6.63 12.21 1.11
CA ILE A 55 -5.58 11.47 1.81
C ILE A 55 -5.85 11.49 3.33
N ALA A 56 -6.34 12.60 3.86
CA ALA A 56 -6.70 12.70 5.28
C ALA A 56 -7.82 11.72 5.66
N ASP A 57 -8.85 11.57 4.81
CA ASP A 57 -9.91 10.57 5.02
C ASP A 57 -9.35 9.15 5.00
N TRP A 58 -8.36 8.86 4.17
CA TRP A 58 -7.66 7.57 4.16
C TRP A 58 -6.92 7.33 5.46
N VAL A 59 -6.17 8.34 5.93
CA VAL A 59 -5.44 8.28 7.21
C VAL A 59 -6.41 8.01 8.36
N ASP A 60 -7.49 8.78 8.46
CA ASP A 60 -8.49 8.65 9.52
C ASP A 60 -9.17 7.30 9.51
N SER A 61 -9.48 6.80 8.31
CA SER A 61 -10.08 5.49 8.12
C SER A 61 -9.18 4.35 8.58
N VAL A 62 -7.88 4.38 8.25
CA VAL A 62 -6.93 3.34 8.70
C VAL A 62 -6.74 3.39 10.20
N VAL A 63 -6.60 4.58 10.79
CA VAL A 63 -6.51 4.74 12.26
C VAL A 63 -7.75 4.18 12.93
N ALA A 64 -8.95 4.52 12.45
CA ALA A 64 -10.20 4.03 13.01
C ALA A 64 -10.33 2.49 12.94
N ASP A 65 -9.87 1.88 11.83
CA ASP A 65 -9.87 0.41 11.70
C ASP A 65 -8.92 -0.25 12.70
N ILE A 66 -7.72 0.33 12.91
CA ILE A 66 -6.73 -0.16 13.88
C ILE A 66 -7.30 -0.08 15.30
N GLU A 67 -7.95 1.05 15.64
CA GLU A 67 -8.62 1.22 16.95
C GLU A 67 -9.77 0.24 17.14
N ALA A 68 -10.61 0.06 16.12
CA ALA A 68 -11.74 -0.86 16.16
C ALA A 68 -11.31 -2.34 16.29
N ALA A 69 -10.14 -2.68 15.73
CA ALA A 69 -9.54 -4.01 15.85
C ALA A 69 -8.83 -4.23 17.21
N GLY A 70 -8.67 -3.19 18.04
CA GLY A 70 -8.00 -3.27 19.34
C GLY A 70 -6.50 -3.55 19.23
N LEU A 71 -5.86 -3.12 18.15
CA LEU A 71 -4.43 -3.33 17.94
C LEU A 71 -3.62 -2.21 18.60
N ASP A 72 -2.95 -2.52 19.70
CA ASP A 72 -2.14 -1.54 20.44
C ASP A 72 -0.81 -1.25 19.75
N ASP A 73 -0.10 -2.30 19.30
CA ASP A 73 1.18 -2.25 18.59
C ASP A 73 1.03 -2.81 17.19
N VAL A 74 1.56 -2.12 16.17
CA VAL A 74 1.38 -2.53 14.78
C VAL A 74 2.66 -2.42 13.95
N VAL A 75 2.81 -3.34 12.99
CA VAL A 75 3.63 -3.19 11.79
C VAL A 75 2.69 -2.81 10.64
N ILE A 76 2.93 -1.70 9.97
CA ILE A 76 2.05 -1.20 8.90
C ILE A 76 2.71 -1.43 7.54
N VAL A 77 2.02 -2.14 6.66
CA VAL A 77 2.43 -2.41 5.29
C VAL A 77 1.67 -1.52 4.32
N ALA A 78 2.37 -0.73 3.53
CA ALA A 78 1.79 0.11 2.49
C ALA A 78 2.14 -0.44 1.10
N HIS A 79 1.15 -0.84 0.32
CA HIS A 79 1.34 -1.20 -1.08
C HIS A 79 1.05 -0.01 -2.00
N SER A 80 1.94 0.23 -2.97
CA SER A 80 1.70 1.17 -4.08
C SER A 80 1.17 2.54 -3.61
N LEU A 81 0.00 2.98 -4.11
CA LEU A 81 -0.65 4.24 -3.74
C LEU A 81 -0.98 4.34 -2.24
N GLY A 82 -1.13 3.22 -1.53
CA GLY A 82 -1.29 3.22 -0.07
C GLY A 82 -0.16 3.94 0.67
N GLY A 83 1.03 4.03 0.05
CA GLY A 83 2.18 4.76 0.59
C GLY A 83 1.92 6.24 0.88
N VAL A 84 0.93 6.89 0.25
CA VAL A 84 0.61 8.30 0.51
C VAL A 84 -0.09 8.53 1.86
N SER A 85 -0.75 7.51 2.41
CA SER A 85 -1.49 7.62 3.67
C SER A 85 -0.68 7.19 4.89
N VAL A 86 0.21 6.20 4.75
CA VAL A 86 0.90 5.59 5.89
C VAL A 86 1.74 6.59 6.71
N PRO A 87 2.47 7.56 6.14
CA PRO A 87 3.13 8.60 6.94
C PRO A 87 2.17 9.35 7.87
N GLY A 88 0.97 9.70 7.38
CA GLY A 88 -0.06 10.36 8.19
C GLY A 88 -0.63 9.46 9.29
N VAL A 89 -0.81 8.15 9.00
CA VAL A 89 -1.24 7.17 10.01
C VAL A 89 -0.20 7.09 11.14
N VAL A 90 1.08 7.00 10.78
CA VAL A 90 2.18 6.94 11.75
C VAL A 90 2.29 8.24 12.56
N THR A 91 2.07 9.39 11.93
CA THR A 91 1.99 10.67 12.64
C THR A 91 0.89 10.67 13.71
N LYS A 92 -0.28 10.08 13.42
CA LYS A 92 -1.40 10.03 14.37
C LYS A 92 -1.22 9.00 15.47
N LEU A 93 -0.70 7.82 15.18
CA LEU A 93 -0.51 6.75 16.16
C LEU A 93 0.76 6.95 17.01
N GLY A 94 1.80 7.57 16.45
CA GLY A 94 3.09 7.77 17.07
C GLY A 94 4.00 6.53 17.08
N SER A 95 5.28 6.74 17.40
CA SER A 95 6.29 5.69 17.45
C SER A 95 6.10 4.70 18.62
N SER A 96 5.29 5.06 19.61
CA SER A 96 4.94 4.15 20.71
C SER A 96 4.04 2.99 20.25
N ARG A 97 3.27 3.18 19.18
CA ARG A 97 2.32 2.19 18.65
C ARG A 97 2.75 1.59 17.31
N VAL A 98 3.48 2.32 16.48
CA VAL A 98 3.96 1.81 15.19
C VAL A 98 5.39 1.31 15.34
N ARG A 99 5.56 0.00 15.28
CA ARG A 99 6.86 -0.66 15.42
C ARG A 99 7.69 -0.59 14.16
N GLU A 100 7.06 -0.63 12.99
CA GLU A 100 7.74 -0.52 11.68
C GLU A 100 6.77 -0.11 10.58
N MET A 101 7.28 0.63 9.58
CA MET A 101 6.64 0.85 8.28
C MET A 101 7.28 -0.05 7.23
N VAL A 102 6.50 -0.89 6.56
CA VAL A 102 6.95 -1.72 5.44
C VAL A 102 6.32 -1.17 4.14
N PHE A 103 7.17 -0.72 3.21
CA PHE A 103 6.74 -0.20 1.93
C PHE A 103 6.90 -1.25 0.84
N ALA A 104 5.79 -1.84 0.39
CA ALA A 104 5.75 -2.87 -0.64
C ALA A 104 5.50 -2.22 -2.01
N SER A 105 6.57 -2.02 -2.81
CA SER A 105 6.53 -1.26 -4.07
C SER A 105 5.73 0.04 -3.98
N ALA A 106 5.79 0.71 -2.84
CA ALA A 106 4.96 1.85 -2.54
C ALA A 106 5.30 3.08 -3.40
N PHE A 107 4.36 3.99 -3.46
CA PHE A 107 4.52 5.26 -4.15
C PHE A 107 4.47 6.39 -3.13
N ILE A 108 5.60 7.07 -2.96
CA ILE A 108 5.73 8.18 -2.02
C ILE A 108 6.31 9.38 -2.76
N PRO A 109 5.48 10.40 -3.07
CA PRO A 109 5.96 11.63 -3.66
C PRO A 109 6.87 12.41 -2.69
N PRO A 110 7.75 13.27 -3.18
CA PRO A 110 8.46 14.24 -2.33
C PRO A 110 7.48 15.11 -1.53
N ASP A 111 7.89 15.54 -0.33
CA ASP A 111 7.08 16.41 0.52
C ASP A 111 6.57 17.65 -0.23
N GLY A 112 5.31 17.99 -0.04
CA GLY A 112 4.63 19.11 -0.71
C GLY A 112 4.26 18.85 -2.18
N THR A 113 4.48 17.65 -2.73
CA THR A 113 4.09 17.31 -4.11
C THR A 113 2.98 16.27 -4.16
N ALA A 114 2.26 16.22 -5.29
CA ALA A 114 1.20 15.25 -5.52
C ALA A 114 1.68 14.04 -6.34
N VAL A 115 0.96 12.92 -6.23
CA VAL A 115 1.24 11.72 -7.04
C VAL A 115 1.28 12.04 -8.53
N VAL A 116 0.32 12.81 -9.03
CA VAL A 116 0.20 13.18 -10.45
C VAL A 116 1.41 13.93 -10.99
N ASP A 117 2.15 14.64 -10.15
CA ASP A 117 3.34 15.41 -10.55
C ASP A 117 4.55 14.51 -10.80
N THR A 118 4.58 13.35 -10.17
CA THR A 118 5.70 12.41 -10.22
C THR A 118 5.45 11.22 -11.16
N LEU A 119 4.19 10.96 -11.53
CA LEU A 119 3.81 9.91 -12.47
C LEU A 119 4.37 10.14 -13.87
N THR A 120 4.62 9.04 -14.58
CA THR A 120 5.04 9.04 -16.00
C THR A 120 4.14 8.14 -16.84
N GLY A 121 4.23 8.26 -18.17
CA GLY A 121 3.53 7.38 -19.11
C GLY A 121 2.01 7.40 -18.97
N VAL A 122 1.40 6.23 -19.17
CA VAL A 122 -0.07 6.06 -19.19
C VAL A 122 -0.74 6.46 -17.88
N PHE A 123 -0.11 6.19 -16.74
CA PHE A 123 -0.66 6.57 -15.43
C PHE A 123 -0.76 8.07 -15.23
N ARG A 124 0.23 8.84 -15.72
CA ARG A 124 0.17 10.32 -15.69
C ARG A 124 -1.01 10.85 -16.48
N SER A 125 -1.22 10.30 -17.70
CA SER A 125 -2.34 10.71 -18.55
C SER A 125 -3.68 10.37 -17.91
N PHE A 126 -3.80 9.18 -17.34
CA PHE A 126 -5.00 8.72 -16.65
C PHE A 126 -5.31 9.58 -15.40
N ALA A 127 -4.33 9.79 -14.53
CA ALA A 127 -4.49 10.62 -13.34
C ALA A 127 -4.86 12.08 -13.70
N ARG A 128 -4.21 12.67 -14.70
CA ARG A 128 -4.53 14.04 -15.18
C ARG A 128 -5.93 14.14 -15.78
N TYR A 129 -6.38 13.12 -16.50
CA TYR A 129 -7.75 13.10 -17.03
C TYR A 129 -8.76 13.04 -15.88
N GLY A 130 -8.57 12.16 -14.91
CA GLY A 130 -9.40 12.08 -13.70
C GLY A 130 -9.43 13.42 -12.93
N ALA A 131 -8.24 14.01 -12.69
CA ALA A 131 -8.08 15.28 -12.02
C ALA A 131 -8.87 16.42 -12.71
N ARG A 132 -8.82 16.49 -14.06
CA ARG A 132 -9.51 17.52 -14.84
C ARG A 132 -11.03 17.33 -14.90
N THR A 133 -11.49 16.10 -14.88
CA THR A 133 -12.92 15.76 -15.10
C THR A 133 -13.68 15.44 -13.83
N GLY A 134 -12.97 15.21 -12.69
CA GLY A 134 -13.55 14.70 -11.45
C GLY A 134 -14.12 13.28 -11.58
N LYS A 135 -13.80 12.58 -12.68
CA LYS A 135 -14.32 11.22 -12.90
C LYS A 135 -13.53 10.21 -12.09
N VAL A 136 -14.25 9.41 -11.34
CA VAL A 136 -13.75 8.18 -10.71
C VAL A 136 -13.17 7.27 -11.80
N GLY A 137 -11.95 6.78 -11.57
CA GLY A 137 -11.21 6.03 -12.56
C GLY A 137 -11.36 4.52 -12.37
N GLU A 138 -11.64 3.80 -13.44
CA GLU A 138 -11.52 2.35 -13.48
C GLU A 138 -10.32 1.97 -14.34
N LEU A 139 -9.41 1.19 -13.77
CA LEU A 139 -8.26 0.70 -14.51
C LEU A 139 -8.70 -0.45 -15.43
N PRO A 140 -8.54 -0.32 -16.77
CA PRO A 140 -8.88 -1.41 -17.68
C PRO A 140 -8.12 -2.70 -17.34
N ARG A 141 -8.81 -3.84 -17.30
CA ARG A 141 -8.21 -5.16 -16.99
C ARG A 141 -6.99 -5.49 -17.85
N SER A 142 -6.98 -5.08 -19.12
CA SER A 142 -5.83 -5.27 -20.03
C SER A 142 -4.60 -4.48 -19.58
N ILE A 143 -4.78 -3.26 -19.08
CA ILE A 143 -3.71 -2.44 -18.54
C ILE A 143 -3.23 -3.02 -17.21
N ALA A 144 -4.13 -3.34 -16.27
CA ALA A 144 -3.77 -3.98 -15.01
C ALA A 144 -2.96 -5.26 -15.22
N ARG A 145 -3.40 -6.12 -16.16
CA ARG A 145 -2.66 -7.34 -16.53
C ARG A 145 -1.24 -7.03 -17.00
N LEU A 146 -1.05 -5.98 -17.78
CA LEU A 146 0.25 -5.61 -18.36
C LEU A 146 1.20 -5.02 -17.31
N VAL A 147 0.68 -4.17 -16.43
CA VAL A 147 1.51 -3.33 -15.55
C VAL A 147 1.59 -3.83 -14.12
N PHE A 148 0.53 -4.44 -13.58
CA PHE A 148 0.51 -4.96 -12.21
C PHE A 148 0.86 -6.46 -12.15
N LEU A 149 0.40 -7.24 -13.13
CA LEU A 149 0.35 -8.69 -13.09
C LEU A 149 1.21 -9.35 -14.19
N ASN A 150 2.25 -8.67 -14.64
CA ASN A 150 3.17 -9.22 -15.63
C ASN A 150 3.92 -10.45 -15.07
N GLY A 151 3.83 -11.57 -15.78
CA GLY A 151 4.45 -12.83 -15.37
C GLY A 151 3.62 -13.68 -14.39
N VAL A 152 2.52 -13.15 -13.85
CA VAL A 152 1.65 -13.88 -12.92
C VAL A 152 0.90 -15.02 -13.63
N ALA A 153 0.85 -16.20 -13.02
CA ALA A 153 0.11 -17.36 -13.49
C ALA A 153 -1.40 -17.06 -13.64
N ARG A 154 -2.09 -17.83 -14.50
CA ARG A 154 -3.47 -17.53 -14.87
C ARG A 154 -4.43 -17.42 -13.67
N ARG A 155 -4.40 -18.39 -12.75
CA ARG A 155 -5.34 -18.44 -11.61
C ARG A 155 -5.19 -17.22 -10.67
N PRO A 156 -4.02 -16.92 -10.09
CA PRO A 156 -3.85 -15.74 -9.22
C PRO A 156 -4.05 -14.43 -9.99
N ARG A 157 -3.72 -14.38 -11.29
CA ARG A 157 -4.00 -13.22 -12.13
C ARG A 157 -5.49 -12.95 -12.29
N GLU A 158 -6.31 -13.96 -12.60
CA GLU A 158 -7.77 -13.79 -12.71
C GLU A 158 -8.41 -13.47 -11.35
N PHE A 159 -7.89 -14.04 -10.27
CA PHE A 159 -8.26 -13.68 -8.90
C PHE A 159 -8.14 -12.16 -8.69
N MET A 160 -6.96 -11.56 -8.96
CA MET A 160 -6.75 -10.14 -8.79
C MET A 160 -7.57 -9.30 -9.78
N LEU A 161 -7.60 -9.68 -11.06
CA LEU A 161 -8.36 -8.93 -12.07
C LEU A 161 -9.86 -8.88 -11.76
N SER A 162 -10.42 -9.87 -11.07
CA SER A 162 -11.83 -9.86 -10.65
C SER A 162 -12.11 -8.94 -9.45
N ARG A 163 -11.07 -8.50 -8.76
CA ARG A 163 -11.12 -7.69 -7.54
C ARG A 163 -10.76 -6.22 -7.75
N LEU A 164 -10.42 -5.82 -8.96
CA LEU A 164 -10.13 -4.40 -9.25
C LEU A 164 -11.30 -3.50 -8.87
N CYS A 165 -10.98 -2.38 -8.27
CA CYS A 165 -11.92 -1.35 -7.85
C CYS A 165 -11.70 -0.05 -8.61
N ALA A 166 -12.70 0.81 -8.60
CA ALA A 166 -12.54 2.17 -9.06
C ALA A 166 -11.63 2.99 -8.13
N GLU A 167 -10.94 4.00 -8.66
CA GLU A 167 -9.98 4.84 -7.93
C GLU A 167 -10.42 6.30 -7.86
N SER A 168 -10.12 6.94 -6.70
CA SER A 168 -10.33 8.37 -6.51
C SER A 168 -9.40 9.20 -7.39
N PRO A 169 -9.93 10.14 -8.18
CA PRO A 169 -9.09 11.08 -8.90
C PRO A 169 -8.43 12.10 -7.96
N ARG A 170 -9.01 12.35 -6.78
CA ARG A 170 -8.59 13.38 -5.85
C ARG A 170 -7.31 13.00 -5.12
N VAL A 171 -7.24 11.78 -4.57
CA VAL A 171 -6.06 11.30 -3.84
C VAL A 171 -4.76 11.42 -4.66
N ALA A 172 -4.83 11.20 -5.98
CA ALA A 172 -3.67 11.35 -6.85
C ALA A 172 -3.24 12.82 -7.07
N THR A 173 -4.08 13.80 -6.72
CA THR A 173 -3.84 15.24 -6.95
C THR A 173 -3.58 16.03 -5.68
N GLU A 174 -3.75 15.43 -4.52
CA GLU A 174 -3.41 16.08 -3.25
C GLU A 174 -1.91 16.01 -2.99
N SER A 175 -1.37 17.09 -2.44
CA SER A 175 0.02 17.11 -1.97
C SER A 175 0.16 16.31 -0.68
N VAL A 176 1.20 15.47 -0.62
CA VAL A 176 1.54 14.71 0.59
C VAL A 176 2.40 15.55 1.54
N SER A 177 2.33 15.26 2.85
CA SER A 177 3.29 15.76 3.83
C SER A 177 3.85 14.62 4.68
N HIS A 178 5.16 14.66 4.91
CA HIS A 178 5.88 13.70 5.76
C HIS A 178 6.54 14.41 6.96
N ARG A 179 6.31 15.73 7.14
CA ARG A 179 7.07 16.59 8.07
C ARG A 179 6.90 16.19 9.52
N ASP A 180 5.68 15.78 9.86
CA ASP A 180 5.32 15.47 11.25
C ASP A 180 5.45 13.97 11.55
N MET A 181 5.96 13.20 10.58
CA MET A 181 6.17 11.76 10.75
C MET A 181 7.36 11.51 11.69
N PRO A 182 7.22 10.67 12.73
CA PRO A 182 8.30 10.30 13.62
C PRO A 182 9.49 9.69 12.85
N ASP A 183 10.70 10.18 13.14
CA ASP A 183 11.93 9.71 12.48
C ASP A 183 12.44 8.39 13.06
N ASP A 184 12.05 8.05 14.26
CA ASP A 184 12.48 6.88 15.04
C ASP A 184 11.75 5.58 14.67
N VAL A 185 10.68 5.65 13.88
CA VAL A 185 10.00 4.44 13.38
C VAL A 185 10.81 3.80 12.26
N PRO A 186 11.25 2.53 12.42
CA PRO A 186 11.98 1.82 11.38
C PRO A 186 11.21 1.71 10.06
N ARG A 187 11.95 1.66 8.94
CA ARG A 187 11.40 1.59 7.59
C ARG A 187 12.05 0.47 6.82
N THR A 188 11.24 -0.44 6.31
CA THR A 188 11.66 -1.48 5.36
C THR A 188 11.02 -1.22 4.00
N TRP A 189 11.77 -1.43 2.93
CA TRP A 189 11.27 -1.36 1.56
C TRP A 189 11.39 -2.70 0.86
N ILE A 190 10.27 -3.25 0.39
CA ILE A 190 10.25 -4.41 -0.51
C ILE A 190 10.30 -3.88 -1.94
N LEU A 191 11.46 -4.06 -2.59
CA LEU A 191 11.77 -3.52 -3.92
C LEU A 191 11.45 -4.55 -5.00
N THR A 192 10.36 -4.35 -5.73
CA THR A 192 9.98 -5.22 -6.86
C THR A 192 10.83 -4.94 -8.09
N LEU A 193 11.51 -5.99 -8.60
CA LEU A 193 12.51 -5.83 -9.67
C LEU A 193 11.90 -5.85 -11.07
N ARG A 194 10.72 -6.49 -11.26
CA ARG A 194 10.00 -6.59 -12.54
C ARG A 194 8.76 -5.71 -12.60
N ASP A 195 8.66 -4.73 -11.72
CA ASP A 195 7.53 -3.82 -11.62
C ASP A 195 7.42 -2.89 -12.85
N ARG A 196 6.25 -2.90 -13.49
CA ARG A 196 5.92 -2.06 -14.64
C ARG A 196 5.01 -0.88 -14.30
N ALA A 197 4.48 -0.84 -13.07
CA ALA A 197 3.68 0.27 -12.56
C ALA A 197 4.57 1.30 -11.86
N VAL A 198 5.39 0.86 -10.91
CA VAL A 198 6.33 1.68 -10.17
C VAL A 198 7.75 1.16 -10.42
N SER A 199 8.41 1.68 -11.45
CA SER A 199 9.74 1.21 -11.83
C SER A 199 10.73 1.26 -10.67
N GLY A 200 11.77 0.40 -10.68
CA GLY A 200 12.80 0.40 -9.64
C GLY A 200 13.44 1.79 -9.43
N LYS A 201 13.52 2.63 -10.49
CA LYS A 201 13.97 4.02 -10.37
C LYS A 201 12.95 4.88 -9.60
N SER A 202 11.65 4.69 -9.83
CA SER A 202 10.59 5.40 -9.09
C SER A 202 10.55 4.96 -7.64
N GLN A 203 10.66 3.66 -7.36
CA GLN A 203 10.74 3.13 -6.00
C GLN A 203 11.92 3.73 -5.22
N ARG A 204 13.12 3.81 -5.82
CA ARG A 204 14.29 4.44 -5.19
C ARG A 204 14.10 5.93 -4.91
N ARG A 205 13.36 6.65 -5.76
CA ARG A 205 12.96 8.05 -5.49
C ARG A 205 12.02 8.14 -4.30
N SER A 206 11.06 7.23 -4.19
CA SER A 206 10.16 7.15 -3.03
C SER A 206 10.92 6.83 -1.73
N ILE A 207 11.92 5.93 -1.77
CA ILE A 207 12.80 5.67 -0.64
C ILE A 207 13.53 6.96 -0.21
N THR A 208 14.04 7.73 -1.16
CA THR A 208 14.68 9.02 -0.85
C THR A 208 13.67 10.02 -0.29
N ALA A 209 12.47 10.08 -0.86
CA ALA A 209 11.41 11.01 -0.46
C ALA A 209 10.95 10.79 0.99
N ILE A 210 10.91 9.53 1.46
CA ILE A 210 10.53 9.20 2.85
C ILE A 210 11.70 9.32 3.85
N GLY A 211 12.85 9.83 3.43
CA GLY A 211 14.02 9.97 4.30
C GLY A 211 14.91 8.72 4.39
N GLY A 212 14.77 7.78 3.46
CA GLY A 212 15.51 6.52 3.44
C GLY A 212 14.81 5.36 4.16
N CYS A 213 15.37 4.16 4.00
CA CYS A 213 14.92 2.94 4.68
C CYS A 213 16.13 2.22 5.26
N GLN A 214 16.02 1.69 6.47
CA GLN A 214 17.08 0.91 7.13
C GLN A 214 17.28 -0.44 6.45
N THR A 215 16.20 -1.00 5.90
CA THR A 215 16.22 -2.28 5.21
C THR A 215 15.60 -2.15 3.81
N VAL A 216 16.27 -2.72 2.81
CA VAL A 216 15.72 -2.84 1.44
C VAL A 216 15.82 -4.29 1.01
N ILE A 217 14.69 -4.93 0.77
CA ILE A 217 14.57 -6.33 0.38
C ILE A 217 14.21 -6.41 -1.11
N PRO A 218 15.12 -6.81 -1.99
CA PRO A 218 14.79 -7.00 -3.39
C PRO A 218 13.96 -8.25 -3.59
N MET A 219 12.88 -8.14 -4.39
CA MET A 219 11.97 -9.23 -4.71
C MET A 219 11.81 -9.33 -6.23
N ASP A 220 12.21 -10.44 -6.84
CA ASP A 220 12.15 -10.61 -8.30
C ASP A 220 10.72 -10.93 -8.77
N THR A 221 9.86 -9.94 -8.66
CA THR A 221 8.44 -10.06 -8.96
C THR A 221 7.86 -8.81 -9.61
N CYS A 222 6.58 -8.87 -10.00
CA CYS A 222 5.80 -7.77 -10.55
C CYS A 222 5.27 -6.84 -9.44
N HIS A 223 4.41 -5.88 -9.82
CA HIS A 223 3.84 -4.89 -8.90
C HIS A 223 2.98 -5.52 -7.79
N ASP A 224 2.07 -6.43 -8.16
CA ASP A 224 1.16 -7.09 -7.23
C ASP A 224 1.81 -8.34 -6.62
N MET A 225 2.82 -8.12 -5.79
CA MET A 225 3.57 -9.19 -5.13
C MET A 225 2.71 -10.07 -4.23
N MET A 226 1.61 -9.50 -3.67
CA MET A 226 0.68 -10.21 -2.81
C MET A 226 -0.07 -11.36 -3.48
N VAL A 227 -0.05 -11.41 -4.82
CA VAL A 227 -0.63 -12.51 -5.60
C VAL A 227 0.39 -13.25 -6.46
N SER A 228 1.52 -12.63 -6.78
CA SER A 228 2.57 -13.30 -7.57
C SER A 228 3.50 -14.16 -6.73
N GLU A 229 3.79 -13.74 -5.50
CA GLU A 229 4.70 -14.39 -4.57
C GLU A 229 4.13 -14.31 -3.13
N PRO A 230 2.90 -14.80 -2.89
CA PRO A 230 2.24 -14.64 -1.60
C PRO A 230 2.99 -15.34 -0.45
N GLU A 231 3.61 -16.51 -0.70
CA GLU A 231 4.38 -17.26 0.28
C GLU A 231 5.62 -16.47 0.73
N LEU A 232 6.43 -16.00 -0.22
CA LEU A 232 7.64 -15.24 0.07
C LEU A 232 7.31 -13.91 0.75
N LEU A 233 6.24 -13.23 0.32
CA LEU A 233 5.79 -12.01 0.97
C LEU A 233 5.35 -12.28 2.42
N ALA A 234 4.61 -13.35 2.66
CA ALA A 234 4.19 -13.76 4.00
C ALA A 234 5.39 -14.02 4.92
N GLU A 235 6.41 -14.76 4.44
CA GLU A 235 7.65 -15.00 5.18
C GLU A 235 8.33 -13.68 5.60
N ILE A 236 8.46 -12.74 4.66
CA ILE A 236 9.04 -11.41 4.93
C ILE A 236 8.23 -10.67 6.00
N LEU A 237 6.90 -10.61 5.86
CA LEU A 237 6.05 -9.85 6.76
C LEU A 237 5.99 -10.44 8.18
N VAL A 238 5.91 -11.76 8.30
CA VAL A 238 5.98 -12.46 9.60
C VAL A 238 7.32 -12.21 10.26
N GLU A 239 8.43 -12.25 9.52
CA GLU A 239 9.76 -11.95 10.07
C GLU A 239 9.86 -10.50 10.55
N ARG A 240 9.23 -9.53 9.85
CA ARG A 240 9.17 -8.14 10.33
C ARG A 240 8.40 -8.03 11.66
N CYS A 241 7.28 -8.72 11.80
CA CYS A 241 6.56 -8.75 13.09
C CYS A 241 7.40 -9.39 14.20
N ARG A 242 8.06 -10.53 13.92
CA ARG A 242 8.91 -11.23 14.89
C ARG A 242 10.11 -10.41 15.35
N SER A 243 10.65 -9.55 14.51
CA SER A 243 11.77 -8.67 14.87
C SER A 243 11.42 -7.59 15.89
N HIS A 244 10.12 -7.42 16.20
CA HIS A 244 9.58 -6.46 17.16
C HIS A 244 8.84 -7.12 18.34
N ALA A 245 8.99 -8.46 18.53
CA ALA A 245 8.39 -9.23 19.61
C ALA A 245 9.01 -8.97 20.99
#